data_a4259bdf5d75ba665e0bb282eff84d65
#
_entry.id   a4259bdf5d75ba665e0bb282eff84d65
#
_cell.length_a   1.000
_cell.length_b   1.000
_cell.length_c   1.000
_cell.angle_alpha   90.00
_cell.angle_beta   90.00
_cell.angle_gamma   90.00
#
_symmetry.space_group_name_H-M   'P 1'
#
loop_
_entity.id
_entity.type
_entity.pdbx_description
1 polymer ?
#
loop_
_entity_poly.entity_id
_entity_poly.type
_entity_poly.pdbx_seq_one_letter_code
_entity_poly.pdbx_strand_id
1 'polypeptide(L)'
;DFADAGGGQWTHLLTSTASSSSSIAFSSTYITTTYLDYMIVVSGIKTSDNGATAAIHMSTDNGSSYLSAYRETRMGYKSSDATANAGNQSASAIYIQGGAATGNSAGQGFDSVITIFDPLKQSGTTDKRTVLNAFSVHHDTSANLTTTNVAGATKVNTAVNNIKFSFDTGTFTGKVSLYGRKIS
;
A
#
# COMPACT_ATOMS: atom_id res chain seq x y z
N ASP A 1 -7.92 -32.34 13.20
CA ASP A 1 -6.80 -31.55 13.72
C ASP A 1 -5.99 -31.04 12.54
N PHE A 2 -6.27 -29.85 12.12
CA PHE A 2 -5.30 -29.10 11.32
C PHE A 2 -4.21 -28.66 12.29
N ALA A 3 -3.29 -29.58 12.60
CA ALA A 3 -2.10 -29.22 13.33
C ALA A 3 -1.43 -28.08 12.60
N ASP A 4 -1.17 -27.02 13.34
CA ASP A 4 -0.47 -25.81 12.96
C ASP A 4 0.84 -26.18 12.24
N ALA A 5 0.75 -26.40 10.94
CA ALA A 5 1.93 -26.51 10.09
C ALA A 5 2.47 -25.09 9.94
N GLY A 6 3.08 -24.56 10.99
CA GLY A 6 3.67 -23.24 11.25
C GLY A 6 4.10 -22.34 10.09
N GLY A 7 3.52 -22.48 8.93
CA GLY A 7 3.85 -21.72 7.72
C GLY A 7 2.62 -21.10 7.09
N GLY A 8 2.56 -19.79 7.03
CA GLY A 8 1.55 -19.08 6.28
C GLY A 8 0.65 -18.12 7.07
N GLN A 9 0.76 -18.11 8.38
CA GLN A 9 -0.03 -17.21 9.22
C GLN A 9 0.55 -15.79 9.20
N TRP A 10 -0.33 -14.79 9.06
CA TRP A 10 0.05 -13.40 9.18
C TRP A 10 0.26 -13.03 10.65
N THR A 11 1.46 -12.57 10.99
CA THR A 11 1.82 -12.08 12.32
C THR A 11 1.69 -10.56 12.34
N HIS A 12 0.92 -10.02 13.28
CA HIS A 12 0.87 -8.58 13.51
C HIS A 12 2.22 -8.07 14.02
N LEU A 13 2.78 -7.03 13.39
CA LEU A 13 4.07 -6.46 13.74
C LEU A 13 3.94 -5.10 14.41
N LEU A 14 3.07 -4.23 13.88
CA LEU A 14 2.90 -2.86 14.36
C LEU A 14 1.56 -2.31 13.89
N THR A 15 0.93 -1.49 14.72
CA THR A 15 -0.11 -0.55 14.32
C THR A 15 0.33 0.87 14.63
N SER A 16 0.40 1.71 13.61
CA SER A 16 0.65 3.15 13.74
C SER A 16 -0.66 3.91 13.64
N THR A 17 -0.89 4.81 14.60
CA THR A 17 -2.03 5.73 14.56
C THR A 17 -1.56 7.06 13.97
N ALA A 18 -2.13 7.45 12.85
CA ALA A 18 -1.92 8.75 12.25
C ALA A 18 -2.79 9.80 12.96
N SER A 19 -2.19 10.95 13.29
CA SER A 19 -2.87 12.13 13.80
C SER A 19 -2.33 13.34 13.03
N SER A 20 -2.99 13.71 11.96
CA SER A 20 -2.52 14.72 11.00
C SER A 20 -1.12 14.42 10.46
N SER A 21 -0.89 13.14 10.12
CA SER A 21 0.40 12.67 9.62
C SER A 21 0.46 12.81 8.10
N SER A 22 1.60 13.22 7.54
CA SER A 22 1.83 13.25 6.09
C SER A 22 2.14 11.86 5.52
N SER A 23 2.67 10.96 6.36
CA SER A 23 2.98 9.57 5.96
C SER A 23 3.18 8.67 7.18
N ILE A 24 3.11 7.35 6.95
CA ILE A 24 3.58 6.32 7.86
C ILE A 24 4.56 5.43 7.11
N ALA A 25 5.75 5.20 7.71
CA ALA A 25 6.79 4.37 7.10
C ALA A 25 7.17 3.21 8.03
N PHE A 26 7.39 2.05 7.43
CA PHE A 26 7.88 0.84 8.07
C PHE A 26 9.32 0.60 7.61
N SER A 27 10.26 0.78 8.54
CA SER A 27 11.70 0.69 8.29
C SER A 27 12.21 -0.75 8.34
N SER A 28 13.51 -0.93 8.16
CA SER A 28 14.22 -2.20 8.32
C SER A 28 14.12 -2.79 9.74
N THR A 29 13.61 -2.06 10.72
CA THR A 29 13.23 -2.60 12.03
C THR A 29 12.09 -3.62 11.91
N TYR A 30 11.20 -3.43 10.96
CA TYR A 30 10.03 -4.29 10.73
C TYR A 30 10.12 -5.10 9.45
N ILE A 31 10.76 -4.53 8.39
CA ILE A 31 11.00 -5.22 7.12
C ILE A 31 12.31 -6.01 7.26
N THR A 32 12.21 -7.25 7.73
CA THR A 32 13.34 -8.11 8.12
C THR A 32 13.30 -9.44 7.38
N THR A 33 14.39 -10.17 7.42
CA THR A 33 14.50 -11.52 6.83
C THR A 33 13.69 -12.60 7.58
N THR A 34 13.02 -12.24 8.68
CA THR A 34 12.10 -13.14 9.39
C THR A 34 10.83 -13.45 8.59
N TYR A 35 10.43 -12.54 7.70
CA TYR A 35 9.18 -12.63 6.94
C TYR A 35 9.44 -12.53 5.44
N LEU A 36 8.78 -13.42 4.69
CA LEU A 36 8.87 -13.42 3.22
C LEU A 36 8.03 -12.30 2.61
N ASP A 37 6.78 -12.19 3.05
CA ASP A 37 5.81 -11.25 2.53
C ASP A 37 5.29 -10.34 3.63
N TYR A 38 4.78 -9.19 3.22
CA TYR A 38 4.19 -8.21 4.14
C TYR A 38 2.79 -7.81 3.68
N MET A 39 1.92 -7.55 4.65
CA MET A 39 0.60 -7.00 4.41
C MET A 39 0.43 -5.71 5.22
N ILE A 40 -0.02 -4.65 4.55
CA ILE A 40 -0.40 -3.40 5.17
C ILE A 40 -1.92 -3.30 5.14
N VAL A 41 -2.52 -3.11 6.30
CA VAL A 41 -3.95 -2.84 6.45
C VAL A 41 -4.13 -1.38 6.84
N VAL A 42 -4.80 -0.65 6.00
CA VAL A 42 -5.11 0.78 6.16
C VAL A 42 -6.57 0.88 6.54
N SER A 43 -6.89 1.50 7.68
CA SER A 43 -8.25 1.47 8.23
C SER A 43 -8.68 2.82 8.76
N GLY A 44 -9.89 3.21 8.37
CA GLY A 44 -10.57 4.41 8.87
C GLY A 44 -9.82 5.69 8.56
N ILE A 45 -9.20 5.78 7.40
CA ILE A 45 -8.43 6.97 7.01
C ILE A 45 -9.37 8.11 6.63
N LYS A 46 -9.07 9.27 7.20
CA LYS A 46 -9.66 10.55 6.87
C LYS A 46 -8.55 11.51 6.43
N THR A 47 -8.65 12.03 5.22
CA THR A 47 -7.69 13.01 4.67
C THR A 47 -8.05 14.43 5.10
N SER A 48 -7.06 15.32 5.24
CA SER A 48 -7.29 16.75 5.42
C SER A 48 -7.75 17.42 4.13
N ASP A 49 -7.23 16.95 2.99
CA ASP A 49 -7.48 17.54 1.69
C ASP A 49 -8.57 16.78 0.94
N ASN A 50 -9.41 17.52 0.25
CA ASN A 50 -10.40 16.96 -0.66
C ASN A 50 -9.71 16.64 -1.99
N GLY A 51 -9.77 15.39 -2.40
CA GLY A 51 -9.14 14.96 -3.64
C GLY A 51 -7.72 14.39 -3.49
N ALA A 52 -7.35 13.93 -2.29
CA ALA A 52 -6.07 13.28 -2.04
C ALA A 52 -6.04 11.84 -2.59
N THR A 53 -4.90 11.41 -3.13
CA THR A 53 -4.69 10.08 -3.71
C THR A 53 -3.69 9.28 -2.88
N ALA A 54 -4.11 8.09 -2.44
CA ALA A 54 -3.28 7.20 -1.63
C ALA A 54 -2.18 6.52 -2.46
N ALA A 55 -0.98 6.41 -1.89
CA ALA A 55 0.21 5.91 -2.56
C ALA A 55 1.12 5.09 -1.64
N ILE A 56 1.82 4.12 -2.26
CA ILE A 56 2.91 3.36 -1.65
C ILE A 56 4.23 3.79 -2.30
N HIS A 57 5.21 4.08 -1.44
CA HIS A 57 6.60 4.33 -1.83
C HIS A 57 7.49 3.25 -1.23
N MET A 58 8.53 2.87 -1.93
CA MET A 58 9.50 1.86 -1.50
C MET A 58 10.92 2.44 -1.51
N SER A 59 11.73 2.01 -0.56
CA SER A 59 13.11 2.43 -0.42
C SER A 59 14.03 1.21 -0.28
N THR A 60 15.24 1.35 -0.80
CA THR A 60 16.31 0.35 -0.71
C THR A 60 17.42 0.79 0.25
N ASP A 61 17.32 1.99 0.83
CA ASP A 61 18.28 2.63 1.73
C ASP A 61 17.66 3.04 3.08
N ASN A 62 16.68 2.24 3.52
CA ASN A 62 15.97 2.39 4.79
C ASN A 62 15.22 3.73 4.95
N GLY A 63 14.74 4.30 3.86
CA GLY A 63 13.93 5.51 3.86
C GLY A 63 14.72 6.81 3.72
N SER A 64 16.03 6.74 3.51
CA SER A 64 16.86 7.93 3.19
C SER A 64 16.44 8.54 1.86
N SER A 65 16.09 7.70 0.90
CA SER A 65 15.45 8.09 -0.35
C SER A 65 14.38 7.07 -0.76
N TYR A 66 13.42 7.50 -1.59
CA TYR A 66 12.39 6.62 -2.14
C TYR A 66 12.57 6.48 -3.65
N LEU A 67 12.30 5.29 -4.16
CA LEU A 67 12.37 5.02 -5.60
C LEU A 67 11.45 5.99 -6.35
N SER A 68 11.89 6.43 -7.51
CA SER A 68 11.18 7.41 -8.35
C SER A 68 10.55 6.80 -9.60
N ALA A 69 10.63 5.47 -9.74
CA ALA A 69 10.13 4.79 -10.93
C ALA A 69 9.46 3.45 -10.59
N TYR A 70 8.18 3.38 -10.90
CA TYR A 70 7.33 2.22 -10.69
C TYR A 70 6.56 1.87 -11.96
N ARG A 71 5.95 0.69 -11.97
CA ARG A 71 4.91 0.29 -12.91
C ARG A 71 3.67 -0.08 -12.13
N GLU A 72 2.52 0.29 -12.62
CA GLU A 72 1.25 -0.05 -12.00
C GLU A 72 0.16 -0.26 -13.06
N THR A 73 -0.78 -1.11 -12.71
CA THR A 73 -2.07 -1.22 -13.40
C THR A 73 -3.16 -1.09 -12.34
N ARG A 74 -4.19 -0.31 -12.65
CA ARG A 74 -5.32 -0.05 -11.76
C ARG A 74 -6.62 -0.31 -12.48
N MET A 75 -7.54 -1.00 -11.81
CA MET A 75 -8.91 -1.20 -12.27
C MET A 75 -9.85 -0.85 -11.12
N GLY A 76 -10.70 0.14 -11.35
CA GLY A 76 -11.63 0.63 -10.34
C GLY A 76 -13.05 0.76 -10.87
N TYR A 77 -14.01 0.75 -9.96
CA TYR A 77 -15.44 0.94 -10.21
C TYR A 77 -15.99 2.01 -9.27
N LYS A 78 -16.91 2.82 -9.79
CA LYS A 78 -17.65 3.84 -9.01
C LYS A 78 -19.11 3.47 -8.96
N SER A 79 -19.77 3.78 -7.85
CA SER A 79 -21.21 3.56 -7.70
C SER A 79 -22.06 4.40 -8.63
N SER A 80 -21.53 5.51 -9.14
CA SER A 80 -22.22 6.41 -10.10
C SER A 80 -21.91 6.11 -11.56
N ASP A 81 -20.90 5.28 -11.86
CA ASP A 81 -20.41 5.06 -13.21
C ASP A 81 -19.66 3.73 -13.30
N ALA A 82 -19.66 3.10 -14.46
CA ALA A 82 -19.28 1.71 -14.57
C ALA A 82 -17.79 1.42 -14.43
N THR A 83 -16.87 2.35 -14.78
CA THR A 83 -15.47 1.95 -14.89
C THR A 83 -14.48 3.10 -14.76
N ALA A 84 -13.43 2.90 -13.97
CA ALA A 84 -12.25 3.74 -13.98
C ALA A 84 -11.00 2.85 -14.10
N ASN A 85 -10.36 2.87 -15.24
CA ASN A 85 -9.12 2.16 -15.51
C ASN A 85 -7.97 3.14 -15.63
N ALA A 86 -6.84 2.82 -15.03
CA ALA A 86 -5.61 3.55 -15.24
C ALA A 86 -4.41 2.59 -15.23
N GLY A 87 -3.43 2.85 -16.04
CA GLY A 87 -2.13 2.22 -16.00
C GLY A 87 -1.06 3.29 -16.10
N ASN A 88 0.02 3.14 -15.36
CA ASN A 88 1.13 4.07 -15.41
C ASN A 88 2.47 3.33 -15.41
N GLN A 89 3.43 3.79 -16.21
CA GLN A 89 4.71 3.15 -16.38
C GLN A 89 5.89 3.93 -15.79
N SER A 90 5.65 5.12 -15.24
CA SER A 90 6.71 6.00 -14.75
C SER A 90 6.27 6.83 -13.55
N ALA A 91 5.42 6.28 -12.72
CA ALA A 91 4.96 6.94 -11.52
C ALA A 91 6.09 7.11 -10.50
N SER A 92 6.07 8.21 -9.74
CA SER A 92 6.94 8.45 -8.59
C SER A 92 6.51 7.65 -7.34
N ALA A 93 5.38 6.96 -7.42
CA ALA A 93 4.81 6.09 -6.41
C ALA A 93 3.93 5.04 -7.07
N ILE A 94 3.53 4.01 -6.33
CA ILE A 94 2.43 3.13 -6.73
C ILE A 94 1.16 3.70 -6.12
N TYR A 95 0.31 4.29 -6.95
CA TYR A 95 -0.98 4.80 -6.49
C TYR A 95 -1.96 3.64 -6.32
N ILE A 96 -2.53 3.52 -5.13
CA ILE A 96 -3.44 2.43 -4.75
C ILE A 96 -4.91 2.82 -4.86
N GLN A 97 -5.18 3.91 -5.55
CA GLN A 97 -6.52 4.38 -5.95
C GLN A 97 -6.59 4.52 -7.46
N GLY A 98 -7.75 4.26 -8.03
CA GLY A 98 -8.04 4.44 -9.46
C GLY A 98 -9.33 5.22 -9.65
N GLY A 99 -9.39 6.01 -10.72
CA GLY A 99 -10.59 6.64 -11.22
C GLY A 99 -11.10 7.87 -10.47
N ALA A 100 -10.81 8.01 -9.19
CA ALA A 100 -11.19 9.18 -8.40
C ALA A 100 -10.32 9.29 -7.13
N ALA A 101 -10.10 10.49 -6.67
CA ALA A 101 -9.39 10.79 -5.45
C ALA A 101 -10.32 10.75 -4.23
N THR A 102 -9.76 10.52 -3.03
CA THR A 102 -10.51 10.42 -1.78
C THR A 102 -11.13 11.76 -1.39
N GLY A 103 -12.41 11.75 -1.07
CA GLY A 103 -13.11 12.89 -0.49
C GLY A 103 -12.86 13.04 1.01
N ASN A 104 -12.98 14.27 1.53
CA ASN A 104 -12.75 14.58 2.94
C ASN A 104 -14.01 15.05 3.69
N SER A 105 -15.18 15.04 3.08
CA SER A 105 -16.45 15.41 3.73
C SER A 105 -16.88 14.37 4.79
N ALA A 106 -17.84 14.72 5.63
CA ALA A 106 -18.40 13.79 6.62
C ALA A 106 -18.88 12.48 5.96
N GLY A 107 -18.53 11.34 6.56
CA GLY A 107 -18.87 10.01 6.03
C GLY A 107 -17.98 9.52 4.89
N GLN A 108 -17.07 10.34 4.35
CA GLN A 108 -16.08 9.91 3.36
C GLN A 108 -14.80 9.40 4.04
N GLY A 109 -14.09 8.50 3.42
CA GLY A 109 -12.85 7.92 3.96
C GLY A 109 -12.23 6.94 2.98
N PHE A 110 -11.10 6.34 3.42
CA PHE A 110 -10.30 5.40 2.63
C PHE A 110 -9.88 4.21 3.50
N ASP A 111 -10.03 3.01 2.96
CA ASP A 111 -9.57 1.75 3.53
C ASP A 111 -8.87 0.92 2.46
N SER A 112 -7.85 0.13 2.84
CA SER A 112 -7.12 -0.70 1.89
C SER A 112 -6.42 -1.88 2.55
N VAL A 113 -6.29 -2.97 1.79
CA VAL A 113 -5.38 -4.08 2.09
C VAL A 113 -4.35 -4.17 0.97
N ILE A 114 -3.07 -4.16 1.34
CA ILE A 114 -1.94 -4.12 0.42
C ILE A 114 -1.01 -5.28 0.76
N THR A 115 -0.78 -6.18 -0.18
CA THR A 115 0.18 -7.29 -0.01
C THR A 115 1.43 -7.01 -0.83
N ILE A 116 2.59 -7.12 -0.21
CA ILE A 116 3.91 -6.89 -0.81
C ILE A 116 4.67 -8.20 -0.76
N PHE A 117 5.11 -8.68 -1.92
CA PHE A 117 5.69 -10.01 -2.08
C PHE A 117 7.21 -9.92 -2.12
N ASP A 118 7.85 -10.68 -1.24
CA ASP A 118 9.30 -10.90 -1.15
C ASP A 118 10.14 -9.62 -1.36
N PRO A 119 9.92 -8.57 -0.56
CA PRO A 119 10.64 -7.31 -0.75
C PRO A 119 12.15 -7.46 -0.55
N LEU A 120 12.59 -8.37 0.33
CA LEU A 120 14.00 -8.61 0.64
C LEU A 120 14.67 -9.69 -0.22
N LYS A 121 13.97 -10.23 -1.24
CA LYS A 121 14.53 -11.22 -2.19
C LYS A 121 14.94 -12.54 -1.53
N GLN A 122 14.19 -13.00 -0.57
CA GLN A 122 14.48 -14.21 0.20
C GLN A 122 14.09 -15.52 -0.52
N SER A 123 13.24 -15.45 -1.54
CA SER A 123 12.83 -16.61 -2.35
C SER A 123 13.96 -17.18 -3.22
N GLY A 124 15.18 -16.63 -3.14
CA GLY A 124 16.32 -17.02 -3.96
C GLY A 124 16.32 -16.46 -5.38
N THR A 125 15.30 -15.71 -5.75
CA THR A 125 15.19 -15.07 -7.07
C THR A 125 15.61 -13.61 -7.00
N THR A 126 16.90 -13.34 -7.10
CA THR A 126 17.46 -11.99 -6.95
C THR A 126 17.08 -11.02 -8.07
N ASP A 127 16.72 -11.54 -9.25
CA ASP A 127 16.38 -10.73 -10.43
C ASP A 127 14.91 -10.27 -10.43
N LYS A 128 14.09 -10.82 -9.53
CA LYS A 128 12.70 -10.46 -9.43
C LYS A 128 12.53 -9.06 -8.83
N ARG A 129 11.70 -8.25 -9.42
CA ARG A 129 11.25 -6.97 -8.86
C ARG A 129 10.33 -7.18 -7.68
N THR A 130 10.33 -6.25 -6.72
CA THR A 130 9.29 -6.24 -5.68
C THR A 130 7.97 -5.87 -6.31
N VAL A 131 6.97 -6.70 -6.07
CA VAL A 131 5.59 -6.49 -6.55
C VAL A 131 4.66 -6.33 -5.36
N LEU A 132 3.57 -5.60 -5.58
CA LEU A 132 2.46 -5.53 -4.64
C LEU A 132 1.13 -5.74 -5.34
N ASN A 133 0.15 -6.14 -4.55
CA ASN A 133 -1.25 -6.11 -4.90
C ASN A 133 -2.00 -5.30 -3.84
N ALA A 134 -2.95 -4.47 -4.24
CA ALA A 134 -3.78 -3.69 -3.32
C ALA A 134 -5.24 -3.76 -3.73
N PHE A 135 -6.11 -3.89 -2.74
CA PHE A 135 -7.53 -3.64 -2.86
C PHE A 135 -7.91 -2.47 -1.98
N SER A 136 -8.51 -1.44 -2.57
CA SER A 136 -8.88 -0.22 -1.87
C SER A 136 -10.37 0.08 -2.04
N VAL A 137 -10.95 0.62 -0.99
CA VAL A 137 -12.33 1.10 -0.96
C VAL A 137 -12.31 2.52 -0.41
N HIS A 138 -12.96 3.45 -1.09
CA HIS A 138 -13.03 4.84 -0.63
C HIS A 138 -14.26 5.56 -1.19
N HIS A 139 -14.59 6.70 -0.60
CA HIS A 139 -15.52 7.63 -1.18
C HIS A 139 -14.76 8.71 -1.94
N ASP A 140 -15.21 9.00 -3.16
CA ASP A 140 -14.64 10.10 -3.95
C ASP A 140 -15.13 11.47 -3.47
N THR A 141 -14.63 12.53 -4.10
CA THR A 141 -14.99 13.93 -3.76
C THR A 141 -16.48 14.25 -3.95
N SER A 142 -17.21 13.41 -4.65
CA SER A 142 -18.67 13.49 -4.87
C SER A 142 -19.46 12.49 -4.02
N ALA A 143 -18.81 11.87 -3.02
CA ALA A 143 -19.37 10.85 -2.13
C ALA A 143 -19.78 9.54 -2.81
N ASN A 144 -19.33 9.28 -4.04
CA ASN A 144 -19.52 7.96 -4.65
C ASN A 144 -18.59 6.94 -4.02
N LEU A 145 -19.11 5.74 -3.76
CA LEU A 145 -18.27 4.62 -3.36
C LEU A 145 -17.42 4.16 -4.54
N THR A 146 -16.14 4.04 -4.33
CA THR A 146 -15.17 3.59 -5.33
C THR A 146 -14.38 2.40 -4.77
N THR A 147 -14.21 1.37 -5.59
CA THR A 147 -13.33 0.24 -5.33
C THR A 147 -12.22 0.21 -6.36
N THR A 148 -11.01 -0.20 -5.96
CA THR A 148 -9.87 -0.29 -6.88
C THR A 148 -9.04 -1.53 -6.57
N ASN A 149 -8.72 -2.30 -7.62
CA ASN A 149 -7.67 -3.30 -7.62
C ASN A 149 -6.43 -2.74 -8.29
N VAL A 150 -5.28 -2.91 -7.67
CA VAL A 150 -4.00 -2.42 -8.16
C VAL A 150 -2.97 -3.53 -8.14
N ALA A 151 -2.22 -3.67 -9.22
CA ALA A 151 -0.95 -4.38 -9.23
C ALA A 151 0.16 -3.37 -9.50
N GLY A 152 1.21 -3.40 -8.67
CA GLY A 152 2.33 -2.48 -8.78
C GLY A 152 3.68 -3.19 -8.65
N ALA A 153 4.72 -2.63 -9.26
CA ALA A 153 6.08 -3.16 -9.19
C ALA A 153 7.13 -2.04 -9.18
N THR A 154 8.24 -2.28 -8.49
CA THR A 154 9.46 -1.47 -8.65
C THR A 154 10.05 -1.67 -10.05
N LYS A 155 10.79 -0.68 -10.56
CA LYS A 155 11.59 -0.85 -11.79
C LYS A 155 12.99 -1.41 -11.53
N VAL A 156 13.38 -1.49 -10.26
CA VAL A 156 14.65 -2.06 -9.81
C VAL A 156 14.43 -3.46 -9.20
N ASN A 157 15.46 -4.28 -9.22
CA ASN A 157 15.48 -5.61 -8.60
C ASN A 157 16.20 -5.64 -7.23
N THR A 158 16.64 -4.49 -6.73
CA THR A 158 17.26 -4.34 -5.40
C THR A 158 16.24 -4.63 -4.29
N ALA A 159 16.72 -5.20 -3.19
CA ALA A 159 15.91 -5.45 -2.00
C ALA A 159 15.32 -4.15 -1.43
N VAL A 160 14.03 -4.19 -1.13
CA VAL A 160 13.27 -3.09 -0.52
C VAL A 160 13.23 -3.31 1.00
N ASN A 161 13.75 -2.39 1.76
CA ASN A 161 13.84 -2.48 3.22
C ASN A 161 13.10 -1.37 3.99
N ASN A 162 12.37 -0.52 3.27
CA ASN A 162 11.44 0.45 3.86
C ASN A 162 10.25 0.66 2.93
N ILE A 163 9.06 0.73 3.51
CA ILE A 163 7.80 0.90 2.79
C ILE A 163 7.03 2.03 3.46
N LYS A 164 6.59 3.01 2.67
CA LYS A 164 5.87 4.18 3.15
C LYS A 164 4.48 4.26 2.50
N PHE A 165 3.46 4.43 3.34
CA PHE A 165 2.11 4.83 2.94
C PHE A 165 1.98 6.35 3.11
N SER A 166 1.39 7.01 2.12
CA SER A 166 1.10 8.46 2.15
C SER A 166 -0.07 8.79 1.23
N PHE A 167 -0.54 10.01 1.31
CA PHE A 167 -1.31 10.64 0.24
C PHE A 167 -0.39 11.58 -0.54
N ASP A 168 -0.79 11.92 -1.78
CA ASP A 168 -0.05 12.86 -2.65
C ASP A 168 -0.15 14.31 -2.16
N THR A 169 -1.18 14.63 -1.38
CA THR A 169 -1.39 15.95 -0.78
C THR A 169 -1.98 15.83 0.63
N GLY A 170 -1.75 16.84 1.46
CA GLY A 170 -2.30 16.98 2.79
C GLY A 170 -1.74 16.01 3.84
N THR A 171 -2.54 15.84 4.88
CA THR A 171 -2.29 14.92 6.00
C THR A 171 -3.49 13.97 6.17
N PHE A 172 -3.34 12.98 7.04
CA PHE A 172 -4.43 12.07 7.34
C PHE A 172 -4.47 11.65 8.81
N THR A 173 -5.63 11.17 9.23
CA THR A 173 -5.84 10.49 10.50
C THR A 173 -6.31 9.06 10.23
N GLY A 174 -6.16 8.16 11.22
CA GLY A 174 -6.59 6.76 11.11
C GLY A 174 -5.50 5.79 11.53
N LYS A 175 -5.61 4.53 11.12
CA LYS A 175 -4.68 3.47 11.52
C LYS A 175 -4.07 2.77 10.31
N VAL A 176 -2.78 2.47 10.41
CA VAL A 176 -2.05 1.67 9.43
C VAL A 176 -1.31 0.57 10.18
N SER A 177 -1.66 -0.68 9.90
CA SER A 177 -1.11 -1.87 10.55
C SER A 177 -0.23 -2.64 9.58
N LEU A 178 0.90 -3.14 10.05
CA LEU A 178 1.82 -4.01 9.32
C LEU A 178 1.75 -5.43 9.87
N TYR A 179 1.72 -6.39 8.94
CA TYR A 179 1.79 -7.82 9.21
C TYR A 179 2.91 -8.43 8.38
N GLY A 180 3.53 -9.48 8.90
CA GLY A 180 4.53 -10.29 8.20
C GLY A 180 4.09 -11.75 8.09
N ARG A 181 4.41 -12.41 6.95
CA ARG A 181 4.20 -13.84 6.73
C ARG A 181 5.54 -14.55 6.64
N LYS A 182 5.78 -15.53 7.54
CA LYS A 182 7.00 -16.34 7.52
C LYS A 182 7.04 -17.29 6.32
N ILE A 183 8.24 -17.66 5.92
CA ILE A 183 8.49 -18.82 5.08
C ILE A 183 8.27 -20.05 5.97
N SER A 184 7.47 -21.00 5.52
CA SER A 184 7.36 -22.35 6.11
C SER A 184 8.49 -23.24 5.62
#